data_0ed3dbf4419523aae8dad097d4ca2ea2
#
_entry.id   0ed3dbf4419523aae8dad097d4ca2ea2
#
_cell.length_a   1.000
_cell.length_b   1.000
_cell.length_c   1.000
_cell.angle_alpha   90.00
_cell.angle_beta   90.00
_cell.angle_gamma   90.00
#
_symmetry.space_group_name_H-M   'P 1'
#
loop_
_entity.id
_entity.type
_entity.pdbx_description
1 polymer ?
#
loop_
_entity_poly.entity_id
_entity_poly.type
_entity_poly.pdbx_seq_one_letter_code
_entity_poly.pdbx_strand_id
1 'polypeptide(L)'
;MRTKKLFSLLLAVLMLCSLSVSAFAAETAQASVPVVLTVVNSVSPISVSVPACLPVTVLDGYVVTASNAVIENRAQSGAVQVVALDVQPGAFAIGDFENFGSEAGKIAFSINGCKTVKEGNLTLVDGAFPVINAGKNLRIAYTAKVVAAEKVEKVNAATLIFTIAPAAGNS
;
A
#
# COMPACT_ATOMS: atom_id res chain seq x y z
N MET A 1 -54.84 -3.09 7.50
CA MET A 1 -54.06 -1.82 7.39
C MET A 1 -52.65 -1.85 7.92
N ARG A 2 -52.16 -2.93 8.53
CA ARG A 2 -50.77 -3.01 9.13
C ARG A 2 -49.69 -3.39 8.10
N THR A 3 -50.03 -4.15 7.06
CA THR A 3 -49.06 -4.60 6.05
C THR A 3 -48.57 -3.52 5.10
N LYS A 4 -49.39 -2.49 4.79
CA LYS A 4 -48.99 -1.38 3.91
C LYS A 4 -47.93 -0.46 4.55
N LYS A 5 -47.91 -0.33 5.87
CA LYS A 5 -46.94 0.48 6.59
C LYS A 5 -45.57 -0.19 6.68
N LEU A 6 -45.52 -1.53 6.76
CA LEU A 6 -44.28 -2.32 6.75
C LEU A 6 -43.61 -2.30 5.38
N PHE A 7 -44.41 -2.33 4.29
CA PHE A 7 -43.89 -2.28 2.93
C PHE A 7 -43.26 -0.91 2.60
N SER A 8 -43.88 0.19 3.11
CA SER A 8 -43.36 1.54 2.94
C SER A 8 -42.03 1.76 3.70
N LEU A 9 -41.89 1.16 4.89
CA LEU A 9 -40.67 1.25 5.69
C LEU A 9 -39.53 0.46 5.04
N LEU A 10 -39.81 -0.71 4.47
CA LEU A 10 -38.84 -1.55 3.78
C LEU A 10 -38.32 -0.86 2.50
N LEU A 11 -39.20 -0.21 1.75
CA LEU A 11 -38.83 0.52 0.55
C LEU A 11 -37.97 1.76 0.85
N ALA A 12 -38.24 2.46 1.96
CA ALA A 12 -37.44 3.60 2.40
C ALA A 12 -36.04 3.20 2.83
N VAL A 13 -35.88 2.06 3.49
CA VAL A 13 -34.57 1.52 3.89
C VAL A 13 -33.75 1.09 2.67
N LEU A 14 -34.40 0.47 1.66
CA LEU A 14 -33.73 0.11 0.40
C LEU A 14 -33.25 1.35 -0.39
N MET A 15 -34.02 2.44 -0.39
CA MET A 15 -33.61 3.67 -1.06
C MET A 15 -32.48 4.41 -0.33
N LEU A 16 -32.38 4.31 0.99
CA LEU A 16 -31.27 4.92 1.74
C LEU A 16 -29.94 4.17 1.53
N CYS A 17 -29.97 2.86 1.26
CA CYS A 17 -28.77 2.10 0.96
C CYS A 17 -28.23 2.34 -0.45
N SER A 18 -29.05 2.85 -1.39
CA SER A 18 -28.62 3.11 -2.77
C SER A 18 -27.97 4.49 -2.98
N LEU A 19 -28.02 5.38 -2.00
CA LEU A 19 -27.47 6.75 -2.11
C LEU A 19 -26.04 6.90 -1.57
N SER A 20 -25.43 5.84 -1.07
CA SER A 20 -24.07 5.91 -0.50
C SER A 20 -22.93 5.52 -1.46
N VAL A 21 -23.21 5.34 -2.76
CA VAL A 21 -22.20 4.88 -3.73
C VAL A 21 -21.75 5.96 -4.71
N SER A 22 -22.23 7.19 -4.62
CA SER A 22 -21.94 8.23 -5.63
C SER A 22 -21.16 9.45 -5.13
N ALA A 23 -20.25 9.27 -4.17
CA ALA A 23 -19.41 10.39 -3.72
C ALA A 23 -17.93 10.05 -3.68
N PHE A 24 -17.38 9.46 -4.77
CA PHE A 24 -15.93 9.44 -4.99
C PHE A 24 -15.60 9.75 -6.45
N ALA A 25 -15.97 10.94 -6.86
CA ALA A 25 -15.32 11.60 -7.98
C ALA A 25 -14.49 12.76 -7.44
N ALA A 26 -13.41 12.47 -6.74
CA ALA A 26 -12.37 13.45 -6.46
C ALA A 26 -11.25 13.23 -7.47
N GLU A 27 -11.20 14.11 -8.45
CA GLU A 27 -10.08 14.25 -9.37
C GLU A 27 -8.81 14.59 -8.60
N THR A 28 -7.97 13.61 -8.37
CA THR A 28 -6.57 13.82 -8.02
C THR A 28 -5.71 12.77 -8.70
N ALA A 29 -4.77 13.27 -9.51
CA ALA A 29 -3.85 12.49 -10.30
C ALA A 29 -2.76 11.89 -9.44
N GLN A 30 -2.93 10.67 -8.98
CA GLN A 30 -1.89 9.93 -8.25
C GLN A 30 -1.84 8.49 -8.77
N ALA A 31 -0.64 8.07 -9.21
CA ALA A 31 -0.37 6.65 -9.31
C ALA A 31 -0.34 6.13 -7.87
N SER A 32 -1.38 5.41 -7.45
CA SER A 32 -1.44 4.86 -6.10
C SER A 32 -1.04 3.40 -6.14
N VAL A 33 -0.11 3.04 -5.29
CA VAL A 33 0.22 1.65 -4.99
C VAL A 33 -0.60 1.28 -3.76
N PRO A 34 -1.68 0.50 -3.86
CA PRO A 34 -2.43 0.06 -2.70
C PRO A 34 -1.54 -0.79 -1.80
N VAL A 35 -1.66 -0.58 -0.49
CA VAL A 35 -0.95 -1.37 0.50
C VAL A 35 -1.93 -2.32 1.15
N VAL A 36 -1.69 -3.62 1.05
CA VAL A 36 -2.47 -4.66 1.70
C VAL A 36 -1.77 -5.09 2.99
N LEU A 37 -2.48 -5.01 4.12
CA LEU A 37 -2.02 -5.54 5.39
C LEU A 37 -2.48 -6.99 5.52
N THR A 38 -1.54 -7.92 5.61
CA THR A 38 -1.81 -9.31 5.99
C THR A 38 -1.31 -9.53 7.42
N VAL A 39 -2.21 -9.81 8.35
CA VAL A 39 -1.86 -10.11 9.74
C VAL A 39 -1.74 -11.62 9.90
N VAL A 40 -0.57 -12.10 10.21
CA VAL A 40 -0.30 -13.52 10.49
C VAL A 40 -0.08 -13.69 11.99
N ASN A 41 -1.11 -14.22 12.61
CA ASN A 41 -1.11 -14.93 13.90
C ASN A 41 -0.49 -14.25 15.13
N SER A 42 -1.33 -13.69 16.04
CA SER A 42 -1.03 -13.72 17.47
C SER A 42 -2.17 -13.20 18.36
N VAL A 43 -2.06 -13.55 19.64
CA VAL A 43 -2.99 -13.31 20.74
C VAL A 43 -3.04 -11.83 21.18
N SER A 44 -2.20 -10.97 20.65
CA SER A 44 -2.22 -9.54 20.92
C SER A 44 -2.80 -8.78 19.72
N PRO A 45 -3.76 -7.87 19.93
CA PRO A 45 -4.33 -7.09 18.85
C PRO A 45 -3.25 -6.19 18.25
N ILE A 46 -2.88 -6.46 16.99
CA ILE A 46 -2.01 -5.58 16.23
C ILE A 46 -2.85 -4.40 15.73
N SER A 47 -2.42 -3.20 16.06
CA SER A 47 -3.02 -1.96 15.56
C SER A 47 -1.95 -1.19 14.80
N VAL A 48 -1.94 -1.31 13.46
CA VAL A 48 -0.95 -0.70 12.59
C VAL A 48 -1.64 0.12 11.52
N SER A 49 -1.09 1.29 11.24
CA SER A 49 -1.46 2.11 10.09
C SER A 49 -0.33 2.07 9.07
N VAL A 50 -0.68 1.86 7.81
CA VAL A 50 0.24 1.91 6.67
C VAL A 50 -0.21 2.98 5.69
N PRO A 51 0.67 3.53 4.84
CA PRO A 51 0.27 4.50 3.83
C PRO A 51 -0.79 3.91 2.88
N ALA A 52 -1.83 4.66 2.59
CA ALA A 52 -2.84 4.25 1.62
C ALA A 52 -2.29 4.17 0.18
N CYS A 53 -1.24 4.95 -0.10
CA CYS A 53 -0.52 4.92 -1.37
C CYS A 53 0.92 5.40 -1.20
N LEU A 54 1.79 4.99 -2.13
CA LEU A 54 3.14 5.50 -2.31
C LEU A 54 3.20 6.18 -3.69
N PRO A 55 2.99 7.50 -3.77
CA PRO A 55 2.92 8.18 -5.05
C PRO A 55 4.28 8.18 -5.76
N VAL A 56 4.25 7.87 -7.05
CA VAL A 56 5.40 7.96 -7.96
C VAL A 56 5.00 8.87 -9.11
N THR A 57 5.72 9.95 -9.29
CA THR A 57 5.48 10.91 -10.38
C THR A 57 6.68 10.93 -11.32
N VAL A 58 6.43 10.87 -12.60
CA VAL A 58 7.47 11.08 -13.62
C VAL A 58 7.28 12.48 -14.18
N LEU A 59 8.28 13.34 -13.98
CA LEU A 59 8.29 14.71 -14.45
C LEU A 59 9.57 14.94 -15.27
N ASP A 60 9.40 15.27 -16.54
CA ASP A 60 10.52 15.53 -17.46
C ASP A 60 11.60 14.41 -17.47
N GLY A 61 11.15 13.15 -17.35
CA GLY A 61 12.03 11.98 -17.29
C GLY A 61 12.63 11.67 -15.92
N TYR A 62 12.36 12.51 -14.91
CA TYR A 62 12.79 12.28 -13.53
C TYR A 62 11.69 11.64 -12.72
N VAL A 63 12.05 10.65 -11.90
CA VAL A 63 11.12 10.00 -10.98
C VAL A 63 11.16 10.73 -9.63
N VAL A 64 10.00 11.20 -9.19
CA VAL A 64 9.81 11.87 -7.90
C VAL A 64 8.92 10.99 -7.01
N THR A 65 9.35 10.79 -5.77
CA THR A 65 8.64 10.01 -4.76
C THR A 65 8.35 10.85 -3.52
N ALA A 66 7.33 10.50 -2.75
CA ALA A 66 7.00 11.19 -1.51
C ALA A 66 8.00 10.80 -0.39
N SER A 67 8.23 11.72 0.52
CA SER A 67 9.16 11.53 1.64
C SER A 67 8.48 11.34 3.00
N ASN A 68 7.15 11.36 3.04
CA ASN A 68 6.35 11.35 4.27
C ASN A 68 5.62 10.02 4.53
N ALA A 69 5.95 8.97 3.79
CA ALA A 69 5.37 7.65 4.01
C ALA A 69 5.86 7.05 5.33
N VAL A 70 4.94 6.57 6.17
CA VAL A 70 5.25 5.97 7.47
C VAL A 70 4.37 4.76 7.75
N ILE A 71 4.93 3.76 8.42
CA ILE A 71 4.19 2.70 9.12
C ILE A 71 4.12 3.11 10.58
N GLU A 72 2.93 3.13 11.16
CA GLU A 72 2.72 3.54 12.54
C GLU A 72 2.14 2.38 13.36
N ASN A 73 2.79 2.04 14.46
CA ASN A 73 2.24 1.11 15.45
C ASN A 73 1.35 1.90 16.43
N ARG A 74 0.04 1.80 16.26
CA ARG A 74 -0.98 2.48 17.07
C ARG A 74 -1.40 1.69 18.31
N ALA A 75 -0.81 0.53 18.54
CA ALA A 75 -1.08 -0.24 19.74
C ALA A 75 -0.62 0.53 21.00
N GLN A 76 -1.29 0.30 22.11
CA GLN A 76 -0.89 0.88 23.41
C GLN A 76 0.28 0.11 24.03
N SER A 77 0.49 -1.13 23.63
CA SER A 77 1.57 -2.00 24.10
C SER A 77 1.96 -2.98 22.99
N GLY A 78 3.12 -3.58 23.10
CA GLY A 78 3.66 -4.51 22.14
C GLY A 78 4.39 -3.81 20.98
N ALA A 79 5.36 -4.48 20.43
CA ALA A 79 6.13 -4.03 19.29
C ALA A 79 5.77 -4.87 18.05
N VAL A 80 5.92 -4.27 16.88
CA VAL A 80 5.67 -4.94 15.59
C VAL A 80 6.88 -4.80 14.68
N GLN A 81 6.97 -5.68 13.69
CA GLN A 81 8.01 -5.63 12.69
C GLN A 81 7.46 -6.08 11.33
N VAL A 82 7.94 -5.48 10.25
CA VAL A 82 7.71 -5.99 8.90
C VAL A 82 8.56 -7.24 8.71
N VAL A 83 7.89 -8.36 8.42
CA VAL A 83 8.54 -9.68 8.28
C VAL A 83 8.57 -10.17 6.83
N ALA A 84 7.75 -9.59 5.95
CA ALA A 84 7.82 -9.81 4.51
C ALA A 84 7.36 -8.57 3.76
N LEU A 85 7.84 -8.45 2.53
CA LEU A 85 7.47 -7.38 1.61
C LEU A 85 7.36 -7.99 0.20
N ASP A 86 6.18 -7.85 -0.41
CA ASP A 86 5.92 -8.33 -1.76
C ASP A 86 5.43 -7.20 -2.66
N VAL A 87 5.63 -7.36 -3.97
CA VAL A 87 5.11 -6.45 -4.98
C VAL A 87 4.33 -7.23 -6.02
N GLN A 88 3.10 -6.82 -6.24
CA GLN A 88 2.27 -7.35 -7.32
C GLN A 88 2.17 -6.35 -8.47
N PRO A 89 2.26 -6.78 -9.73
CA PRO A 89 2.06 -5.91 -10.87
C PRO A 89 0.64 -5.35 -10.91
N GLY A 90 0.51 -4.11 -11.36
CA GLY A 90 -0.74 -3.46 -11.70
C GLY A 90 -0.77 -3.15 -13.20
N ALA A 91 -0.84 -1.87 -13.55
CA ALA A 91 -0.73 -1.44 -14.94
C ALA A 91 0.69 -1.59 -15.51
N PHE A 92 1.69 -1.76 -14.64
CA PHE A 92 3.10 -1.94 -15.02
C PHE A 92 3.58 -3.33 -14.61
N ALA A 93 4.41 -3.95 -15.45
CA ALA A 93 5.18 -5.13 -15.08
C ALA A 93 6.29 -4.77 -14.08
N ILE A 94 6.57 -5.66 -13.13
CA ILE A 94 7.64 -5.43 -12.17
C ILE A 94 8.98 -5.80 -12.80
N GLY A 95 9.92 -4.85 -12.75
CA GLY A 95 11.28 -4.99 -13.25
C GLY A 95 12.30 -5.22 -12.14
N ASP A 96 13.48 -5.69 -12.53
CA ASP A 96 14.65 -5.76 -11.67
C ASP A 96 15.18 -4.33 -11.43
N PHE A 97 15.34 -3.94 -10.16
CA PHE A 97 15.77 -2.58 -9.83
C PHE A 97 17.23 -2.33 -10.21
N GLU A 98 18.11 -3.31 -10.06
CA GLU A 98 19.53 -3.15 -10.41
C GLU A 98 19.74 -3.21 -11.93
N ASN A 99 19.10 -4.16 -12.59
CA ASN A 99 19.22 -4.40 -14.03
C ASN A 99 17.97 -3.88 -14.76
N PHE A 100 17.55 -2.66 -14.44
CA PHE A 100 16.36 -2.05 -15.00
C PHE A 100 16.61 -1.62 -16.45
N GLY A 101 16.09 -2.38 -17.40
CA GLY A 101 16.20 -2.09 -18.83
C GLY A 101 15.36 -0.91 -19.30
N SER A 102 15.38 -0.65 -20.60
CA SER A 102 14.62 0.42 -21.26
C SER A 102 13.26 -0.03 -21.81
N GLU A 103 12.80 -1.23 -21.45
CA GLU A 103 11.51 -1.75 -21.93
C GLU A 103 10.35 -0.96 -21.34
N ALA A 104 9.45 -0.48 -22.20
CA ALA A 104 8.28 0.29 -21.80
C ALA A 104 7.27 -0.55 -20.99
N GLY A 105 6.50 0.11 -20.12
CA GLY A 105 5.50 -0.53 -19.28
C GLY A 105 6.06 -1.28 -18.07
N LYS A 106 7.29 -0.96 -17.65
CA LYS A 106 7.94 -1.53 -16.48
C LYS A 106 8.14 -0.51 -15.37
N ILE A 107 8.05 -1.00 -14.13
CA ILE A 107 8.37 -0.27 -12.90
C ILE A 107 9.20 -1.16 -11.97
N ALA A 108 10.15 -0.57 -11.28
CA ALA A 108 10.93 -1.25 -10.24
C ALA A 108 11.04 -0.35 -9.01
N PHE A 109 11.17 -0.95 -7.83
CA PHE A 109 11.19 -0.25 -6.55
C PHE A 109 12.42 -0.60 -5.73
N SER A 110 12.86 0.36 -4.94
CA SER A 110 13.70 0.14 -3.76
C SER A 110 12.99 0.73 -2.55
N ILE A 111 12.67 -0.11 -1.56
CA ILE A 111 11.91 0.25 -0.35
C ILE A 111 12.81 -0.02 0.86
N ASN A 112 13.24 1.02 1.56
CA ASN A 112 14.23 0.91 2.65
C ASN A 112 15.45 0.06 2.27
N GLY A 113 15.90 0.13 1.00
CA GLY A 113 17.01 -0.66 0.49
C GLY A 113 16.64 -2.04 -0.06
N CYS A 114 15.45 -2.56 0.23
CA CYS A 114 14.92 -3.78 -0.38
C CYS A 114 14.53 -3.49 -1.83
N LYS A 115 15.11 -4.20 -2.78
CA LYS A 115 14.97 -3.93 -4.21
C LYS A 115 14.15 -5.02 -4.89
N THR A 116 13.30 -4.61 -5.83
CA THR A 116 12.61 -5.57 -6.69
C THR A 116 13.60 -6.30 -7.59
N VAL A 117 13.40 -7.60 -7.72
CA VAL A 117 14.07 -8.44 -8.71
C VAL A 117 13.07 -8.83 -9.80
N LYS A 118 13.55 -9.48 -10.83
CA LYS A 118 12.70 -10.01 -11.89
C LYS A 118 11.61 -10.88 -11.28
N GLU A 119 10.34 -10.67 -11.69
CA GLU A 119 9.14 -11.37 -11.19
C GLU A 119 8.53 -10.83 -9.88
N GLY A 120 8.99 -9.67 -9.38
CA GLY A 120 8.32 -8.94 -8.32
C GLY A 120 8.73 -9.30 -6.89
N ASN A 121 9.59 -10.29 -6.69
CA ASN A 121 10.04 -10.63 -5.34
C ASN A 121 10.96 -9.54 -4.77
N LEU A 122 10.73 -9.20 -3.50
CA LEU A 122 11.64 -8.38 -2.70
C LEU A 122 12.24 -9.24 -1.59
N THR A 123 13.54 -9.23 -1.49
CA THR A 123 14.21 -9.82 -0.33
C THR A 123 14.41 -8.75 0.73
N LEU A 124 13.93 -9.02 1.96
CA LEU A 124 14.20 -8.13 3.08
C LEU A 124 15.71 -8.07 3.33
N VAL A 125 16.22 -6.85 3.41
CA VAL A 125 17.60 -6.59 3.81
C VAL A 125 17.64 -6.41 5.31
N ASP A 126 18.64 -6.94 5.97
CA ASP A 126 18.82 -6.82 7.43
C ASP A 126 18.82 -5.34 7.85
N GLY A 127 18.03 -5.03 8.86
CA GLY A 127 17.87 -3.67 9.37
C GLY A 127 16.99 -2.74 8.53
N ALA A 128 16.49 -3.16 7.37
CA ALA A 128 15.61 -2.33 6.53
C ALA A 128 14.32 -1.93 7.24
N PHE A 129 13.79 -2.83 8.06
CA PHE A 129 12.58 -2.61 8.84
C PHE A 129 12.84 -2.95 10.32
N PRO A 130 13.37 -2.00 11.08
CA PRO A 130 13.57 -2.19 12.52
C PRO A 130 12.23 -2.35 13.25
N VAL A 131 12.29 -2.86 14.45
CA VAL A 131 11.13 -3.02 15.34
C VAL A 131 10.47 -1.68 15.60
N ILE A 132 9.15 -1.63 15.48
CA ILE A 132 8.33 -0.44 15.75
C ILE A 132 7.62 -0.63 17.08
N ASN A 133 8.10 0.03 18.12
CA ASN A 133 7.49 -0.01 19.44
C ASN A 133 6.09 0.64 19.43
N ALA A 134 5.28 0.32 20.45
CA ALA A 134 3.96 0.91 20.66
C ALA A 134 4.00 2.45 20.59
N GLY A 135 3.08 3.06 19.86
CA GLY A 135 2.98 4.51 19.66
C GLY A 135 4.12 5.12 18.86
N LYS A 136 4.96 4.31 18.21
CA LYS A 136 6.06 4.79 17.34
C LYS A 136 5.76 4.54 15.87
N ASN A 137 6.52 5.22 15.01
CA ASN A 137 6.43 5.06 13.57
C ASN A 137 7.79 4.70 12.95
N LEU A 138 7.73 4.12 11.77
CA LEU A 138 8.88 3.84 10.91
C LEU A 138 8.67 4.56 9.58
N ARG A 139 9.62 5.39 9.18
CA ARG A 139 9.61 6.03 7.87
C ARG A 139 9.92 5.02 6.78
N ILE A 140 9.16 5.09 5.70
CA ILE A 140 9.41 4.33 4.47
C ILE A 140 10.15 5.25 3.50
N ALA A 141 11.42 4.98 3.28
CA ALA A 141 12.18 5.58 2.21
C ALA A 141 12.04 4.72 0.96
N TYR A 142 11.52 5.28 -0.12
CA TYR A 142 11.36 4.53 -1.35
C TYR A 142 11.77 5.34 -2.58
N THR A 143 12.24 4.61 -3.57
CA THR A 143 12.54 5.13 -4.91
C THR A 143 11.98 4.19 -5.95
N ALA A 144 11.73 4.69 -7.16
CA ALA A 144 11.26 3.89 -8.27
C ALA A 144 12.06 4.18 -9.54
N LYS A 145 12.11 3.19 -10.43
CA LYS A 145 12.53 3.34 -11.83
C LYS A 145 11.33 3.02 -12.69
N VAL A 146 11.03 3.84 -13.67
CA VAL A 146 9.84 3.69 -14.53
C VAL A 146 10.23 3.93 -15.99
N VAL A 147 9.77 3.04 -16.87
CA VAL A 147 9.74 3.29 -18.31
C VAL A 147 8.27 3.24 -18.74
N ALA A 148 7.66 4.41 -18.90
CA ALA A 148 6.31 4.54 -19.40
C ALA A 148 6.27 4.35 -20.92
N ALA A 149 5.28 3.62 -21.42
CA ALA A 149 5.09 3.44 -22.87
C ALA A 149 4.57 4.71 -23.54
N GLU A 150 3.70 5.44 -22.83
CA GLU A 150 3.04 6.66 -23.27
C GLU A 150 2.76 7.56 -22.06
N LYS A 151 2.17 8.74 -22.30
CA LYS A 151 1.67 9.59 -21.22
C LYS A 151 0.60 8.83 -20.44
N VAL A 152 0.94 8.40 -19.24
CA VAL A 152 0.04 7.67 -18.34
C VAL A 152 -0.44 8.62 -17.27
N GLU A 153 -1.74 8.76 -17.12
CA GLU A 153 -2.34 9.55 -16.06
C GLU A 153 -3.02 8.63 -15.04
N LYS A 154 -2.67 8.78 -13.77
CA LYS A 154 -3.39 8.23 -12.61
C LYS A 154 -3.70 6.73 -12.68
N VAL A 155 -2.70 5.89 -12.78
CA VAL A 155 -2.87 4.44 -12.78
C VAL A 155 -2.35 3.81 -11.51
N ASN A 156 -2.97 2.69 -11.10
CA ASN A 156 -2.36 1.79 -10.13
C ASN A 156 -1.21 1.04 -10.81
N ALA A 157 0.02 1.52 -10.62
CA ALA A 157 1.19 0.95 -11.27
C ALA A 157 1.55 -0.43 -10.71
N ALA A 158 1.47 -0.61 -9.40
CA ALA A 158 1.76 -1.85 -8.68
C ALA A 158 1.11 -1.84 -7.29
N THR A 159 1.05 -2.99 -6.63
CA THR A 159 0.59 -3.14 -5.25
C THR A 159 1.72 -3.63 -4.38
N LEU A 160 2.06 -2.87 -3.34
CA LEU A 160 2.99 -3.28 -2.29
C LEU A 160 2.24 -3.96 -1.15
N ILE A 161 2.75 -5.10 -0.68
CA ILE A 161 2.17 -5.87 0.40
C ILE A 161 3.19 -5.97 1.53
N PHE A 162 2.90 -5.33 2.67
CA PHE A 162 3.68 -5.44 3.89
C PHE A 162 3.06 -6.51 4.78
N THR A 163 3.80 -7.57 5.09
CA THR A 163 3.41 -8.52 6.14
C THR A 163 4.02 -8.05 7.46
N ILE A 164 3.16 -7.75 8.43
CA ILE A 164 3.57 -7.22 9.73
C ILE A 164 3.18 -8.23 10.81
N ALA A 165 4.14 -8.56 11.67
CA ALA A 165 3.96 -9.47 12.78
C ALA A 165 4.37 -8.81 14.11
N PRO A 166 3.93 -9.33 15.27
CA PRO A 166 4.50 -8.94 16.54
C PRO A 166 6.01 -9.19 16.52
N ALA A 167 6.78 -8.22 16.96
CA ALA A 167 8.20 -8.43 17.15
C ALA A 167 8.41 -9.47 18.27
N ALA A 168 9.32 -10.43 18.07
CA ALA A 168 9.68 -11.35 19.11
C ALA A 168 10.20 -10.54 20.31
N GLY A 169 9.49 -10.62 21.45
CA GLY A 169 9.91 -9.95 22.66
C GLY A 169 11.23 -10.54 23.11
N ASN A 170 12.24 -9.71 23.29
CA ASN A 170 13.31 -10.06 24.21
C ASN A 170 12.67 -10.13 25.60
N SER A 171 12.31 -11.33 26.03
CA SER A 171 11.92 -11.64 27.41
C SER A 171 13.13 -11.59 28.32
#